data_c30ba2f3b1fc23f563d18eee573f5be9
#
_entry.id   c30ba2f3b1fc23f563d18eee573f5be9
#
_cell.length_a   1.000
_cell.length_b   1.000
_cell.length_c   1.000
_cell.angle_alpha   90.00
_cell.angle_beta   90.00
_cell.angle_gamma   90.00
#
_symmetry.space_group_name_H-M   'P 1'
#
loop_
_entity.id
_entity.type
_entity.pdbx_description
1 polymer ?
#
loop_
_entity_poly.entity_id
_entity_poly.type
_entity_poly.pdbx_seq_one_letter_code
_entity_poly.pdbx_strand_id
1 'polypeptide(L)'
;MKRSVMASLFLGACLFSAGAYSASADDKAVDFIRRADEVRSPNKPFRYTLTIHEFKTGATQPDNKQVLDISMRFMKPEGEMKADARSLARFIYPPRDKGKVLLSDWYDLWFYTPELRRPVPVSRQQRLIGQISNGDVIVTNFEYAYDATLKGEEPCGETQCYKLELVRKSAEVTWPKVDYYVEKEGDNRPYKAAYFSLDNKLIKEVLYQDFQMVLGKMRPMKIVVKEARHGKSYSVMTYSDVRYESLPESAFTRESIQRGAK
;
A
#
# COMPACT_ATOMS: atom_id res chain seq x y z
N MET A 1 -7.20 -41.31 -79.58
CA MET A 1 -6.72 -41.68 -78.27
C MET A 1 -6.46 -40.38 -77.53
N LYS A 2 -7.38 -39.93 -76.62
CA LYS A 2 -7.21 -38.74 -75.79
C LYS A 2 -7.19 -39.18 -74.34
N ARG A 3 -6.06 -38.97 -73.65
CA ARG A 3 -5.90 -39.19 -72.20
C ARG A 3 -6.32 -37.95 -71.43
N SER A 4 -7.39 -38.05 -70.64
CA SER A 4 -7.79 -37.07 -69.66
C SER A 4 -6.92 -37.23 -68.41
N VAL A 5 -6.29 -36.13 -67.96
CA VAL A 5 -5.58 -36.05 -66.68
C VAL A 5 -6.52 -35.33 -65.69
N MET A 6 -6.92 -36.05 -64.68
CA MET A 6 -7.73 -35.51 -63.58
C MET A 6 -6.72 -34.92 -62.53
N ALA A 7 -6.81 -33.61 -62.32
CA ALA A 7 -6.03 -32.93 -61.25
C ALA A 7 -6.89 -32.89 -59.97
N SER A 8 -6.48 -33.61 -58.94
CA SER A 8 -7.06 -33.54 -57.59
C SER A 8 -6.50 -32.36 -56.80
N LEU A 9 -7.38 -31.39 -56.50
CA LEU A 9 -7.06 -30.28 -55.58
C LEU A 9 -7.20 -30.76 -54.12
N PHE A 10 -6.11 -30.87 -53.42
CA PHE A 10 -6.11 -31.03 -51.93
C PHE A 10 -6.26 -29.67 -51.31
N LEU A 11 -7.41 -29.41 -50.69
CA LEU A 11 -7.66 -28.22 -49.85
C LEU A 11 -7.17 -28.54 -48.40
N GLY A 12 -5.98 -28.12 -48.09
CA GLY A 12 -5.43 -28.24 -46.70
C GLY A 12 -6.08 -27.20 -45.77
N ALA A 13 -6.97 -27.66 -44.89
CA ALA A 13 -7.51 -26.84 -43.82
C ALA A 13 -6.47 -26.69 -42.72
N CYS A 14 -5.80 -25.53 -42.64
CA CYS A 14 -5.00 -25.16 -41.50
C CYS A 14 -5.91 -24.83 -40.30
N LEU A 15 -6.04 -25.73 -39.36
CA LEU A 15 -6.64 -25.48 -38.06
C LEU A 15 -5.67 -24.60 -37.22
N PHE A 16 -5.92 -23.31 -37.18
CA PHE A 16 -5.30 -22.44 -36.19
C PHE A 16 -5.90 -22.75 -34.79
N SER A 17 -5.24 -23.58 -34.02
CA SER A 17 -5.54 -23.70 -32.61
C SER A 17 -5.08 -22.42 -31.93
N ALA A 18 -6.02 -21.52 -31.61
CA ALA A 18 -5.77 -20.42 -30.69
C ALA A 18 -5.48 -21.00 -29.29
N GLY A 19 -4.23 -21.15 -28.96
CA GLY A 19 -3.80 -21.51 -27.60
C GLY A 19 -4.29 -20.41 -26.66
N ALA A 20 -5.27 -20.72 -25.82
CA ALA A 20 -5.65 -19.87 -24.71
C ALA A 20 -4.45 -19.77 -23.77
N TYR A 21 -3.80 -18.61 -23.73
CA TYR A 21 -2.72 -18.32 -22.79
C TYR A 21 -3.35 -18.27 -21.38
N SER A 22 -3.24 -19.35 -20.64
CA SER A 22 -3.65 -19.37 -19.24
C SER A 22 -2.58 -18.63 -18.42
N ALA A 23 -2.92 -17.47 -17.88
CA ALA A 23 -2.04 -16.74 -16.98
C ALA A 23 -1.58 -17.65 -15.82
N SER A 24 -0.30 -17.61 -15.49
CA SER A 24 0.25 -18.35 -14.36
C SER A 24 -0.41 -17.91 -13.04
N ALA A 25 -0.31 -18.73 -11.98
CA ALA A 25 -0.81 -18.36 -10.65
C ALA A 25 -0.12 -17.07 -10.13
N ASP A 26 1.15 -16.89 -10.47
CA ASP A 26 1.93 -15.70 -10.07
C ASP A 26 1.51 -14.46 -10.87
N ASP A 27 1.21 -14.59 -12.18
CA ASP A 27 0.66 -13.47 -12.96
C ASP A 27 -0.69 -12.97 -12.40
N LYS A 28 -1.55 -13.90 -11.97
CA LYS A 28 -2.82 -13.55 -11.29
C LYS A 28 -2.57 -12.86 -9.96
N ALA A 29 -1.60 -13.33 -9.17
CA ALA A 29 -1.26 -12.73 -7.89
C ALA A 29 -0.78 -11.28 -8.07
N VAL A 30 0.04 -11.00 -9.08
CA VAL A 30 0.48 -9.64 -9.43
C VAL A 30 -0.70 -8.74 -9.82
N ASP A 31 -1.64 -9.24 -10.64
CA ASP A 31 -2.85 -8.47 -11.02
C ASP A 31 -3.72 -8.14 -9.79
N PHE A 32 -3.90 -9.10 -8.87
CA PHE A 32 -4.67 -8.89 -7.65
C PHE A 32 -4.05 -7.81 -6.75
N ILE A 33 -2.71 -7.82 -6.54
CA ILE A 33 -2.05 -6.77 -5.75
C ILE A 33 -2.14 -5.42 -6.44
N ARG A 34 -1.96 -5.36 -7.76
CA ARG A 34 -2.06 -4.10 -8.53
C ARG A 34 -3.44 -3.47 -8.35
N ARG A 35 -4.53 -4.25 -8.49
CA ARG A 35 -5.90 -3.76 -8.26
C ARG A 35 -6.11 -3.31 -6.81
N ALA A 36 -5.64 -4.09 -5.84
CA ALA A 36 -5.73 -3.72 -4.43
C ALA A 36 -4.92 -2.43 -4.10
N ASP A 37 -3.75 -2.23 -4.73
CA ASP A 37 -2.99 -0.99 -4.59
C ASP A 37 -3.72 0.22 -5.18
N GLU A 38 -4.41 0.07 -6.32
CA GLU A 38 -5.26 1.11 -6.90
C GLU A 38 -6.46 1.48 -5.99
N VAL A 39 -7.00 0.49 -5.26
CA VAL A 39 -8.04 0.71 -4.25
C VAL A 39 -7.47 1.46 -3.05
N ARG A 40 -6.28 1.09 -2.55
CA ARG A 40 -5.65 1.71 -1.38
C ARG A 40 -5.18 3.14 -1.64
N SER A 41 -4.73 3.44 -2.85
CA SER A 41 -4.10 4.72 -3.16
C SER A 41 -4.47 5.21 -4.56
N PRO A 42 -4.79 6.51 -4.74
CA PRO A 42 -4.85 7.11 -6.06
C PRO A 42 -3.48 7.01 -6.77
N ASN A 43 -3.49 6.92 -8.09
CA ASN A 43 -2.29 6.96 -8.93
C ASN A 43 -1.90 8.38 -9.38
N LYS A 44 -2.48 9.41 -8.78
CA LYS A 44 -2.23 10.83 -9.03
C LYS A 44 -1.84 11.51 -7.72
N PRO A 45 -1.13 12.65 -7.73
CA PRO A 45 -0.84 13.40 -6.52
C PRO A 45 -2.11 13.75 -5.74
N PHE A 46 -2.10 13.47 -4.44
CA PHE A 46 -3.25 13.71 -3.57
C PHE A 46 -2.82 14.12 -2.16
N ARG A 47 -3.76 14.66 -1.43
CA ARG A 47 -3.59 15.06 -0.03
C ARG A 47 -4.75 14.56 0.80
N TYR A 48 -4.49 14.28 2.08
CA TYR A 48 -5.50 13.82 3.03
C TYR A 48 -5.10 14.14 4.46
N THR A 49 -6.08 14.14 5.34
CA THR A 49 -5.89 14.19 6.79
C THR A 49 -5.96 12.78 7.36
N LEU A 50 -4.93 12.38 8.12
CA LEU A 50 -4.87 11.10 8.81
C LEU A 50 -5.02 11.34 10.31
N THR A 51 -6.09 10.80 10.90
CA THR A 51 -6.28 10.75 12.36
C THR A 51 -5.93 9.35 12.86
N ILE A 52 -5.04 9.28 13.84
CA ILE A 52 -4.61 8.03 14.49
C ILE A 52 -5.08 8.06 15.93
N HIS A 53 -5.79 7.03 16.36
CA HIS A 53 -6.17 6.78 17.73
C HIS A 53 -5.52 5.51 18.25
N GLU A 54 -4.93 5.57 19.43
CA GLU A 54 -4.42 4.40 20.15
C GLU A 54 -5.43 3.98 21.24
N PHE A 55 -5.71 2.68 21.32
CA PHE A 55 -6.56 2.08 22.32
C PHE A 55 -5.78 1.02 23.11
N LYS A 56 -5.73 1.16 24.42
CA LYS A 56 -5.21 0.12 25.30
C LYS A 56 -6.19 -1.01 25.47
N THR A 57 -5.71 -2.12 25.96
CA THR A 57 -6.54 -3.31 26.23
C THR A 57 -7.74 -2.95 27.10
N GLY A 58 -8.96 -3.24 26.59
CA GLY A 58 -10.21 -2.99 27.29
C GLY A 58 -10.69 -1.54 27.32
N ALA A 59 -9.93 -0.59 26.74
CA ALA A 59 -10.35 0.80 26.68
C ALA A 59 -11.46 1.01 25.63
N THR A 60 -12.48 1.77 26.00
CA THR A 60 -13.56 2.22 25.10
C THR A 60 -13.30 3.60 24.52
N GLN A 61 -12.38 4.35 25.13
CA GLN A 61 -11.92 5.67 24.65
C GLN A 61 -10.44 5.58 24.27
N PRO A 62 -10.00 6.38 23.29
CA PRO A 62 -8.60 6.38 22.90
C PRO A 62 -7.73 7.02 24.00
N ASP A 63 -6.57 6.41 24.27
CA ASP A 63 -5.57 6.93 25.18
C ASP A 63 -4.76 8.07 24.57
N ASN A 64 -4.48 7.98 23.27
CA ASN A 64 -3.71 8.96 22.52
C ASN A 64 -4.35 9.23 21.17
N LYS A 65 -4.15 10.47 20.69
CA LYS A 65 -4.56 10.91 19.36
C LYS A 65 -3.41 11.65 18.69
N GLN A 66 -3.21 11.34 17.41
CA GLN A 66 -2.32 12.08 16.51
C GLN A 66 -3.09 12.45 15.25
N VAL A 67 -2.86 13.65 14.72
CA VAL A 67 -3.41 14.05 13.41
C VAL A 67 -2.27 14.55 12.54
N LEU A 68 -2.24 14.03 11.32
CA LEU A 68 -1.26 14.37 10.30
C LEU A 68 -1.98 14.89 9.05
N ASP A 69 -1.40 15.90 8.45
CA ASP A 69 -1.74 16.38 7.11
C ASP A 69 -0.70 15.82 6.13
N ILE A 70 -1.14 14.97 5.21
CA ILE A 70 -0.25 14.19 4.36
C ILE A 70 -0.46 14.55 2.90
N SER A 71 0.63 14.95 2.24
CA SER A 71 0.67 15.14 0.79
C SER A 71 1.49 14.03 0.15
N MET A 72 0.97 13.47 -0.94
CA MET A 72 1.59 12.39 -1.71
C MET A 72 1.86 12.84 -3.13
N ARG A 73 3.03 12.45 -3.66
CA ARG A 73 3.40 12.64 -5.05
C ARG A 73 4.04 11.37 -5.58
N PHE A 74 3.58 10.92 -6.75
CA PHE A 74 4.22 9.83 -7.48
C PHE A 74 5.23 10.42 -8.45
N MET A 75 6.46 9.95 -8.35
CA MET A 75 7.54 10.28 -9.26
C MET A 75 7.65 9.12 -10.25
N LYS A 76 7.34 9.35 -11.52
CA LYS A 76 7.61 8.38 -12.59
C LYS A 76 8.94 8.77 -13.25
N PRO A 77 10.00 7.99 -13.13
CA PRO A 77 11.12 8.13 -14.04
C PRO A 77 10.63 7.90 -15.46
N GLU A 78 11.08 8.71 -16.41
CA GLU A 78 10.74 8.56 -17.81
C GLU A 78 11.13 7.16 -18.28
N GLY A 79 10.17 6.36 -18.78
CA GLY A 79 10.39 5.00 -19.28
C GLY A 79 10.31 3.85 -18.27
N GLU A 80 10.15 4.09 -16.97
CA GLU A 80 9.95 3.05 -15.96
C GLU A 80 8.54 3.08 -15.38
N MET A 81 7.91 1.89 -15.29
CA MET A 81 6.58 1.74 -14.64
C MET A 81 6.64 1.83 -13.11
N LYS A 82 7.74 2.28 -12.52
CA LYS A 82 7.91 2.35 -11.07
C LYS A 82 7.22 3.57 -10.50
N ALA A 83 6.23 3.35 -9.66
CA ALA A 83 5.62 4.40 -8.87
C ALA A 83 6.52 4.72 -7.67
N ASP A 84 7.53 5.54 -7.89
CA ASP A 84 8.23 6.18 -6.79
C ASP A 84 7.26 7.15 -6.11
N ALA A 85 6.95 6.89 -4.85
CA ALA A 85 6.05 7.73 -4.08
C ALA A 85 6.86 8.52 -3.05
N ARG A 86 6.78 9.84 -3.13
CA ARG A 86 7.23 10.74 -2.09
C ARG A 86 6.05 11.16 -1.22
N SER A 87 6.24 11.21 0.07
CA SER A 87 5.24 11.69 1.00
C SER A 87 5.79 12.70 1.98
N LEU A 88 4.93 13.64 2.33
CA LEU A 88 5.22 14.70 3.29
C LEU A 88 4.11 14.70 4.33
N ALA A 89 4.38 14.17 5.52
CA ALA A 89 3.44 14.12 6.63
C ALA A 89 3.77 15.19 7.67
N ARG A 90 2.89 16.20 7.79
CA ARG A 90 2.99 17.28 8.78
C ARG A 90 2.13 16.96 9.99
N PHE A 91 2.71 17.02 11.17
CA PHE A 91 2.01 16.82 12.42
C PHE A 91 1.23 18.10 12.78
N ILE A 92 -0.08 17.97 12.93
CA ILE A 92 -0.98 19.09 13.24
C ILE A 92 -1.64 18.96 14.62
N TYR A 93 -1.66 17.77 15.20
CA TYR A 93 -2.12 17.51 16.58
C TYR A 93 -1.37 16.32 17.17
N PRO A 94 -1.07 16.31 18.48
CA PRO A 94 -1.35 17.33 19.49
C PRO A 94 -0.52 18.61 19.28
N PRO A 95 -0.86 19.74 19.94
CA PRO A 95 -0.15 21.03 19.78
C PRO A 95 1.37 20.95 20.00
N ARG A 96 1.83 20.11 20.92
CA ARG A 96 3.26 19.87 21.20
C ARG A 96 4.03 19.23 20.03
N ASP A 97 3.32 18.62 19.08
CA ASP A 97 3.90 17.96 17.90
C ASP A 97 3.80 18.80 16.64
N LYS A 98 3.14 19.96 16.74
CA LYS A 98 2.98 20.88 15.61
C LYS A 98 4.35 21.35 15.11
N GLY A 99 4.53 21.28 13.78
CA GLY A 99 5.81 21.63 13.13
C GLY A 99 6.74 20.45 12.93
N LYS A 100 6.47 19.28 13.53
CA LYS A 100 7.15 18.04 13.17
C LYS A 100 6.76 17.62 11.77
N VAL A 101 7.71 17.05 11.04
CA VAL A 101 7.51 16.60 9.66
C VAL A 101 8.20 15.27 9.46
N LEU A 102 7.51 14.36 8.80
CA LEU A 102 8.06 13.11 8.29
C LEU A 102 8.08 13.20 6.77
N LEU A 103 9.25 13.09 6.17
CA LEU A 103 9.47 13.07 4.72
C LEU A 103 9.88 11.67 4.30
N SER A 104 9.13 11.07 3.39
CA SER A 104 9.54 9.86 2.69
C SER A 104 10.00 10.21 1.28
N ASP A 105 11.19 9.78 0.95
CA ASP A 105 11.74 9.80 -0.38
C ASP A 105 12.11 8.36 -0.76
N TRP A 106 11.25 7.70 -1.49
CA TRP A 106 11.35 6.28 -1.79
C TRP A 106 11.40 5.42 -0.51
N TYR A 107 12.48 4.69 -0.26
CA TYR A 107 12.69 3.92 0.97
C TYR A 107 13.26 4.73 2.12
N ASP A 108 13.86 5.87 1.84
CA ASP A 108 14.43 6.76 2.85
C ASP A 108 13.35 7.52 3.60
N LEU A 109 13.53 7.62 4.91
CA LEU A 109 12.62 8.31 5.78
C LEU A 109 13.37 9.29 6.66
N TRP A 110 12.95 10.57 6.60
CA TRP A 110 13.56 11.67 7.30
C TRP A 110 12.57 12.31 8.25
N PHE A 111 13.00 12.54 9.47
CA PHE A 111 12.21 13.23 10.49
C PHE A 111 12.81 14.58 10.81
N TYR A 112 11.96 15.58 10.89
CA TYR A 112 12.29 16.94 11.32
C TYR A 112 11.38 17.38 12.45
N THR A 113 11.95 18.09 13.42
CA THR A 113 11.21 18.82 14.46
C THR A 113 11.88 20.19 14.64
N PRO A 114 11.14 21.25 15.06
CA PRO A 114 11.69 22.60 15.22
C PRO A 114 12.93 22.67 16.11
N GLU A 115 13.09 21.75 17.07
CA GLU A 115 14.23 21.67 17.96
C GLU A 115 15.50 21.11 17.29
N LEU A 116 15.35 20.42 16.17
CA LEU A 116 16.48 19.90 15.39
C LEU A 116 16.98 20.96 14.40
N ARG A 117 18.31 21.01 14.23
CA ARG A 117 18.94 21.93 13.26
C ARG A 117 18.81 21.43 11.81
N ARG A 118 18.57 20.13 11.64
CA ARG A 118 18.48 19.46 10.33
C ARG A 118 17.60 18.20 10.42
N PRO A 119 17.00 17.76 9.31
CA PRO A 119 16.32 16.47 9.26
C PRO A 119 17.28 15.32 9.59
N VAL A 120 16.78 14.32 10.31
CA VAL A 120 17.52 13.11 10.69
C VAL A 120 16.87 11.88 10.07
N PRO A 121 17.65 10.88 9.63
CA PRO A 121 17.09 9.63 9.13
C PRO A 121 16.43 8.85 10.26
N VAL A 122 15.28 8.21 10.00
CA VAL A 122 14.56 7.37 10.94
C VAL A 122 14.12 6.07 10.29
N SER A 123 13.98 5.02 11.10
CA SER A 123 13.53 3.72 10.61
C SER A 123 12.02 3.72 10.32
N ARG A 124 11.61 3.07 9.24
CA ARG A 124 10.19 2.80 8.92
C ARG A 124 9.52 1.90 9.95
N GLN A 125 10.28 1.00 10.59
CA GLN A 125 9.78 0.10 11.64
C GLN A 125 9.65 0.78 13.00
N GLN A 126 10.29 1.93 13.20
CA GLN A 126 10.19 2.68 14.43
C GLN A 126 8.74 3.09 14.71
N ARG A 127 8.31 2.87 15.95
CA ARG A 127 6.97 3.23 16.42
C ARG A 127 6.75 4.74 16.33
N LEU A 128 5.64 5.12 15.72
CA LEU A 128 5.17 6.50 15.67
C LEU A 128 4.21 6.78 16.82
N ILE A 129 3.12 6.03 16.90
CA ILE A 129 2.12 6.09 17.98
C ILE A 129 1.39 4.75 18.09
N GLY A 130 1.18 4.27 19.30
CA GLY A 130 0.44 3.01 19.54
C GLY A 130 1.05 1.85 18.78
N GLN A 131 0.26 1.21 17.92
CA GLN A 131 0.69 0.09 17.07
C GLN A 131 1.13 0.54 15.66
N ILE A 132 1.12 1.85 15.41
CA ILE A 132 1.48 2.44 14.13
C ILE A 132 2.98 2.74 14.10
N SER A 133 3.67 2.25 13.09
CA SER A 133 5.05 2.60 12.77
C SER A 133 5.12 3.75 11.77
N ASN A 134 6.31 4.36 11.66
CA ASN A 134 6.54 5.42 10.66
C ASN A 134 6.19 4.98 9.23
N GLY A 135 6.45 3.71 8.89
CA GLY A 135 6.15 3.17 7.57
C GLY A 135 4.65 2.95 7.29
N ASP A 136 3.81 2.89 8.32
CA ASP A 136 2.37 2.66 8.14
C ASP A 136 1.62 3.92 7.70
N VAL A 137 2.17 5.10 7.96
CA VAL A 137 1.59 6.38 7.54
C VAL A 137 2.01 6.79 6.12
N ILE A 138 2.84 5.96 5.48
CA ILE A 138 3.35 6.18 4.13
C ILE A 138 2.73 5.13 3.22
N VAL A 139 2.24 5.55 2.06
CA VAL A 139 1.72 4.60 1.07
C VAL A 139 2.86 3.74 0.54
N THR A 140 2.73 2.42 0.71
CA THR A 140 3.60 1.42 0.09
C THR A 140 2.84 0.80 -1.07
N ASN A 141 3.43 0.82 -2.26
CA ASN A 141 2.95 0.08 -3.40
C ASN A 141 3.45 -1.38 -3.28
N PHE A 142 2.52 -2.33 -3.10
CA PHE A 142 2.88 -3.73 -2.88
C PHE A 142 3.34 -4.42 -4.15
N GLU A 143 2.78 -4.08 -5.30
CA GLU A 143 3.21 -4.61 -6.60
C GLU A 143 4.71 -4.39 -6.85
N TYR A 144 5.21 -3.24 -6.41
CA TYR A 144 6.63 -2.90 -6.53
C TYR A 144 7.52 -3.53 -5.49
N ALA A 145 7.03 -3.52 -4.25
CA ALA A 145 7.82 -3.87 -3.10
C ALA A 145 7.95 -5.39 -2.91
N TYR A 146 7.02 -6.18 -3.48
CA TYR A 146 6.93 -7.62 -3.19
C TYR A 146 6.78 -8.47 -4.45
N ASP A 147 7.36 -9.66 -4.39
CA ASP A 147 6.98 -10.80 -5.23
C ASP A 147 5.75 -11.46 -4.61
N ALA A 148 4.75 -11.76 -5.43
CA ALA A 148 3.47 -12.30 -4.96
C ALA A 148 3.25 -13.71 -5.46
N THR A 149 2.78 -14.57 -4.58
CA THR A 149 2.35 -15.94 -4.89
C THR A 149 0.92 -16.15 -4.40
N LEU A 150 0.04 -16.66 -5.27
CA LEU A 150 -1.32 -17.04 -4.88
C LEU A 150 -1.29 -18.35 -4.08
N LYS A 151 -1.73 -18.32 -2.83
CA LYS A 151 -1.73 -19.49 -1.92
C LYS A 151 -3.08 -20.20 -1.87
N GLY A 152 -4.14 -19.61 -2.39
CA GLY A 152 -5.48 -20.19 -2.41
C GLY A 152 -6.57 -19.20 -2.07
N GLU A 153 -7.71 -19.74 -1.66
CA GLU A 153 -8.89 -18.97 -1.27
C GLU A 153 -9.22 -19.28 0.19
N GLU A 154 -9.59 -18.25 0.96
CA GLU A 154 -9.99 -18.38 2.35
C GLU A 154 -11.23 -17.50 2.63
N PRO A 155 -12.12 -17.88 3.56
CA PRO A 155 -13.21 -17.03 4.01
C PRO A 155 -12.69 -15.73 4.62
N CYS A 156 -13.33 -14.60 4.30
CA CYS A 156 -13.02 -13.28 4.87
C CYS A 156 -14.32 -12.53 5.20
N GLY A 157 -14.81 -12.71 6.42
CA GLY A 157 -16.11 -12.21 6.82
C GLY A 157 -17.22 -12.95 6.09
N GLU A 158 -18.11 -12.21 5.40
CA GLU A 158 -19.24 -12.74 4.64
C GLU A 158 -18.89 -13.11 3.19
N THR A 159 -17.64 -12.90 2.74
CA THR A 159 -17.18 -13.15 1.38
C THR A 159 -15.98 -14.11 1.35
N GLN A 160 -15.44 -14.35 0.16
CA GLN A 160 -14.22 -15.12 -0.07
C GLN A 160 -13.09 -14.19 -0.47
N CYS A 161 -11.88 -14.49 0.00
CA CYS A 161 -10.66 -13.78 -0.37
C CYS A 161 -9.68 -14.69 -1.11
N TYR A 162 -8.93 -14.11 -1.99
CA TYR A 162 -7.64 -14.67 -2.42
C TYR A 162 -6.60 -14.38 -1.33
N LYS A 163 -5.88 -15.41 -0.92
CA LYS A 163 -4.72 -15.29 -0.04
C LYS A 163 -3.45 -15.23 -0.89
N LEU A 164 -2.72 -14.14 -0.75
CA LEU A 164 -1.44 -13.90 -1.41
C LEU A 164 -0.33 -13.92 -0.38
N GLU A 165 0.75 -14.65 -0.65
CA GLU A 165 2.00 -14.52 0.08
C GLU A 165 2.87 -13.52 -0.67
N LEU A 166 3.28 -12.46 0.03
CA LEU A 166 4.12 -11.40 -0.48
C LEU A 166 5.49 -11.49 0.18
N VAL A 167 6.55 -11.66 -0.62
CA VAL A 167 7.95 -11.70 -0.16
C VAL A 167 8.66 -10.47 -0.71
N ARG A 168 9.33 -9.70 0.14
CA ARG A 168 9.98 -8.45 -0.27
C ARG A 168 11.04 -8.69 -1.35
N LYS A 169 11.06 -7.81 -2.35
CA LYS A 169 12.04 -7.82 -3.45
C LYS A 169 13.43 -7.33 -3.03
N SER A 170 13.50 -6.51 -1.96
CA SER A 170 14.76 -5.92 -1.48
C SER A 170 14.77 -5.80 0.04
N ALA A 171 15.97 -5.73 0.63
CA ALA A 171 16.15 -5.53 2.07
C ALA A 171 15.66 -4.16 2.58
N GLU A 172 15.47 -3.19 1.69
CA GLU A 172 14.98 -1.85 2.00
C GLU A 172 13.47 -1.84 2.29
N VAL A 173 12.72 -2.83 1.77
CA VAL A 173 11.31 -2.98 2.07
C VAL A 173 11.13 -3.34 3.54
N THR A 174 10.28 -2.59 4.22
CA THR A 174 10.12 -2.61 5.68
C THR A 174 9.83 -4.01 6.25
N TRP A 175 8.90 -4.73 5.63
CA TRP A 175 8.41 -6.01 6.14
C TRP A 175 8.86 -7.14 5.22
N PRO A 176 9.58 -8.16 5.76
CA PRO A 176 10.12 -9.25 4.95
C PRO A 176 9.06 -10.07 4.22
N LYS A 177 7.92 -10.29 4.90
CA LYS A 177 6.83 -11.11 4.39
C LYS A 177 5.49 -10.53 4.84
N VAL A 178 4.48 -10.63 3.97
CA VAL A 178 3.09 -10.26 4.25
C VAL A 178 2.17 -11.35 3.69
N ASP A 179 1.26 -11.88 4.51
CA ASP A 179 0.09 -12.61 4.02
C ASP A 179 -1.01 -11.58 3.77
N TYR A 180 -1.41 -11.45 2.51
CA TYR A 180 -2.33 -10.42 2.05
C TYR A 180 -3.61 -11.04 1.53
N TYR A 181 -4.73 -10.53 2.00
CA TYR A 181 -6.05 -11.04 1.67
C TYR A 181 -6.80 -9.97 0.91
N VAL A 182 -7.22 -10.29 -0.29
CA VAL A 182 -8.02 -9.41 -1.16
C VAL A 182 -9.34 -10.09 -1.50
N GLU A 183 -10.44 -9.33 -1.47
CA GLU A 183 -11.76 -9.86 -1.79
C GLU A 183 -11.77 -10.44 -3.20
N LYS A 184 -12.41 -11.59 -3.37
CA LYS A 184 -12.48 -12.30 -4.65
C LYS A 184 -13.36 -11.58 -5.65
N GLU A 185 -14.40 -10.92 -5.18
CA GLU A 185 -15.37 -10.22 -6.01
C GLU A 185 -15.03 -8.73 -6.15
N GLY A 186 -15.49 -8.11 -7.23
CA GLY A 186 -15.30 -6.70 -7.51
C GLY A 186 -13.85 -6.32 -7.82
N ASP A 187 -13.39 -5.22 -7.21
CA ASP A 187 -12.07 -4.61 -7.48
C ASP A 187 -10.90 -5.23 -6.69
N ASN A 188 -11.05 -6.45 -6.16
CA ASN A 188 -10.07 -7.08 -5.26
C ASN A 188 -9.69 -6.17 -4.08
N ARG A 189 -10.71 -5.65 -3.38
CA ARG A 189 -10.51 -4.76 -2.23
C ARG A 189 -9.66 -5.45 -1.18
N PRO A 190 -8.70 -4.74 -0.57
CA PRO A 190 -7.93 -5.30 0.52
C PRO A 190 -8.84 -5.57 1.73
N TYR A 191 -8.76 -6.77 2.29
CA TYR A 191 -9.48 -7.15 3.49
C TYR A 191 -8.58 -7.12 4.72
N LYS A 192 -7.45 -7.82 4.62
CA LYS A 192 -6.50 -7.98 5.72
C LYS A 192 -5.06 -8.11 5.20
N ALA A 193 -4.10 -7.65 6.01
CA ALA A 193 -2.69 -7.95 5.84
C ALA A 193 -2.07 -8.40 7.16
N ALA A 194 -1.33 -9.51 7.15
CA ALA A 194 -0.58 -10.00 8.29
C ALA A 194 0.92 -9.87 7.99
N TYR A 195 1.64 -9.15 8.84
CA TYR A 195 3.05 -8.80 8.65
C TYR A 195 3.96 -9.65 9.52
N PHE A 196 5.00 -10.21 8.93
CA PHE A 196 5.91 -11.12 9.58
C PHE A 196 7.34 -10.58 9.63
N SER A 197 8.09 -11.00 10.66
CA SER A 197 9.53 -10.77 10.80
C SER A 197 10.33 -11.75 9.92
N LEU A 198 11.66 -11.57 9.88
CA LEU A 198 12.57 -12.48 9.17
C LEU A 198 12.52 -13.93 9.68
N ASP A 199 12.29 -14.10 10.98
CA ASP A 199 12.11 -15.41 11.62
C ASP A 199 10.66 -15.91 11.56
N ASN A 200 9.87 -15.38 10.62
CA ASN A 200 8.48 -15.75 10.33
C ASN A 200 7.52 -15.66 11.54
N LYS A 201 7.79 -14.74 12.47
CA LYS A 201 6.89 -14.44 13.59
C LYS A 201 5.92 -13.33 13.18
N LEU A 202 4.64 -13.53 13.47
CA LEU A 202 3.62 -12.51 13.26
C LEU A 202 3.93 -11.27 14.12
N ILE A 203 4.02 -10.12 13.48
CA ILE A 203 4.29 -8.81 14.12
C ILE A 203 2.99 -8.07 14.38
N LYS A 204 2.17 -7.92 13.34
CA LYS A 204 0.89 -7.20 13.39
C LYS A 204 -0.06 -7.66 12.32
N GLU A 205 -1.33 -7.41 12.55
CA GLU A 205 -2.40 -7.53 11.57
C GLU A 205 -3.01 -6.16 11.28
N VAL A 206 -3.35 -5.94 10.03
CA VAL A 206 -3.99 -4.74 9.51
C VAL A 206 -5.31 -5.13 8.86
N LEU A 207 -6.41 -4.49 9.28
CA LEU A 207 -7.75 -4.70 8.72
C LEU A 207 -8.19 -3.42 8.00
N TYR A 208 -8.68 -3.57 6.78
CA TYR A 208 -9.20 -2.48 5.95
C TYR A 208 -10.72 -2.42 6.08
N GLN A 209 -11.25 -1.27 6.44
CA GLN A 209 -12.66 -1.09 6.79
C GLN A 209 -13.22 0.22 6.26
N ASP A 210 -14.55 0.40 6.39
CA ASP A 210 -15.25 1.64 6.04
C ASP A 210 -14.95 2.11 4.61
N PHE A 211 -15.27 1.25 3.64
CA PHE A 211 -15.06 1.55 2.24
C PHE A 211 -16.06 2.60 1.76
N GLN A 212 -15.56 3.71 1.24
CA GLN A 212 -16.36 4.82 0.72
C GLN A 212 -15.92 5.18 -0.70
N MET A 213 -16.84 5.75 -1.48
CA MET A 213 -16.53 6.26 -2.83
C MET A 213 -15.72 7.56 -2.71
N VAL A 214 -14.41 7.47 -2.95
CA VAL A 214 -13.48 8.59 -2.84
C VAL A 214 -12.58 8.63 -4.07
N LEU A 215 -12.53 9.78 -4.75
CA LEU A 215 -11.73 10.01 -5.96
C LEU A 215 -11.97 8.92 -7.04
N GLY A 216 -13.24 8.54 -7.21
CA GLY A 216 -13.68 7.62 -8.27
C GLY A 216 -13.49 6.13 -8.00
N LYS A 217 -13.06 5.75 -6.79
CA LYS A 217 -12.95 4.33 -6.35
C LYS A 217 -13.46 4.12 -4.94
N MET A 218 -13.92 2.90 -4.64
CA MET A 218 -14.21 2.47 -3.26
C MET A 218 -12.89 2.31 -2.52
N ARG A 219 -12.63 3.18 -1.53
CA ARG A 219 -11.37 3.20 -0.76
C ARG A 219 -11.60 2.95 0.72
N PRO A 220 -10.70 2.23 1.41
CA PRO A 220 -10.79 2.07 2.85
C PRO A 220 -10.53 3.40 3.55
N MET A 221 -11.51 3.90 4.28
CA MET A 221 -11.39 5.15 5.05
C MET A 221 -11.04 4.90 6.51
N LYS A 222 -10.97 3.64 6.92
CA LYS A 222 -10.56 3.21 8.25
C LYS A 222 -9.65 1.99 8.16
N ILE A 223 -8.53 2.05 8.88
CA ILE A 223 -7.60 0.93 9.01
C ILE A 223 -7.38 0.65 10.49
N VAL A 224 -7.54 -0.61 10.89
CA VAL A 224 -7.30 -1.08 12.27
C VAL A 224 -6.02 -1.89 12.29
N VAL A 225 -5.07 -1.51 13.14
CA VAL A 225 -3.78 -2.19 13.32
C VAL A 225 -3.74 -2.83 14.71
N LYS A 226 -3.51 -4.14 14.73
CA LYS A 226 -3.40 -4.96 15.95
C LYS A 226 -1.99 -5.55 16.03
N GLU A 227 -1.31 -5.39 17.16
CA GLU A 227 -0.02 -6.02 17.40
C GLU A 227 -0.23 -7.47 17.88
N ALA A 228 0.58 -8.41 17.35
CA ALA A 228 0.42 -9.83 17.66
C ALA A 228 0.97 -10.20 19.05
N ARG A 229 1.93 -9.44 19.61
CA ARG A 229 2.73 -9.85 20.78
C ARG A 229 2.26 -9.34 22.14
N HIS A 230 1.55 -8.21 22.20
CA HIS A 230 1.32 -7.51 23.47
C HIS A 230 -0.14 -7.13 23.66
N GLY A 231 -0.94 -8.10 24.08
CA GLY A 231 -2.26 -7.84 24.59
C GLY A 231 -3.28 -7.47 23.50
N LYS A 232 -4.41 -6.94 23.94
CA LYS A 232 -5.54 -6.57 23.05
C LYS A 232 -5.50 -5.08 22.67
N SER A 233 -4.33 -4.43 22.73
CA SER A 233 -4.16 -3.04 22.30
C SER A 233 -4.19 -2.95 20.78
N TYR A 234 -4.80 -1.90 20.25
CA TYR A 234 -4.90 -1.66 18.82
C TYR A 234 -4.86 -0.18 18.51
N SER A 235 -4.59 0.15 17.26
CA SER A 235 -4.66 1.52 16.77
C SER A 235 -5.60 1.61 15.59
N VAL A 236 -6.27 2.76 15.45
CA VAL A 236 -7.19 3.04 14.35
C VAL A 236 -6.68 4.25 13.59
N MET A 237 -6.49 4.09 12.30
CA MET A 237 -6.23 5.15 11.34
C MET A 237 -7.52 5.47 10.60
N THR A 238 -7.91 6.75 10.59
CA THR A 238 -9.08 7.25 9.86
C THR A 238 -8.64 8.33 8.88
N TYR A 239 -9.07 8.19 7.63
CA TYR A 239 -8.76 9.13 6.55
C TYR A 239 -9.90 10.11 6.36
N SER A 240 -9.58 11.39 6.15
CA SER A 240 -10.56 12.43 5.80
C SER A 240 -9.94 13.45 4.83
N ASP A 241 -10.78 14.32 4.28
CA ASP A 241 -10.37 15.42 3.38
C ASP A 241 -9.51 14.98 2.19
N VAL A 242 -9.77 13.77 1.69
CA VAL A 242 -9.01 13.19 0.57
C VAL A 242 -9.34 13.94 -0.72
N ARG A 243 -8.33 14.53 -1.34
CA ARG A 243 -8.49 15.29 -2.58
C ARG A 243 -7.26 15.22 -3.47
N TYR A 244 -7.45 15.40 -4.77
CA TYR A 244 -6.33 15.61 -5.67
C TYR A 244 -5.69 16.96 -5.38
N GLU A 245 -4.41 16.95 -5.08
CA GLU A 245 -3.60 18.15 -4.85
C GLU A 245 -2.14 17.82 -5.18
N SER A 246 -1.50 18.64 -6.01
CA SER A 246 -0.11 18.46 -6.38
C SER A 246 0.74 19.57 -5.78
N LEU A 247 1.63 19.21 -4.87
CA LEU A 247 2.71 20.09 -4.45
C LEU A 247 3.87 20.00 -5.45
N PRO A 248 4.67 21.07 -5.62
CA PRO A 248 5.87 21.02 -6.45
C PRO A 248 6.87 20.00 -5.89
N GLU A 249 7.68 19.42 -6.75
CA GLU A 249 8.69 18.43 -6.36
C GLU A 249 9.65 18.95 -5.29
N SER A 250 9.99 20.24 -5.39
CA SER A 250 10.84 20.92 -4.40
C SER A 250 10.27 20.94 -2.98
N ALA A 251 8.96 20.68 -2.79
CA ALA A 251 8.36 20.54 -1.46
C ALA A 251 8.80 19.25 -0.75
N PHE A 252 9.19 18.22 -1.51
CA PHE A 252 9.55 16.90 -1.01
C PHE A 252 11.08 16.74 -0.87
N THR A 253 11.75 17.75 -0.34
CA THR A 253 13.20 17.75 -0.10
C THR A 253 13.51 17.99 1.38
N ARG A 254 14.68 17.53 1.83
CA ARG A 254 15.14 17.76 3.21
C ARG A 254 15.28 19.24 3.52
N GLU A 255 15.73 20.02 2.55
CA GLU A 255 15.91 21.46 2.67
C GLU A 255 14.57 22.18 2.80
N SER A 256 13.53 21.70 2.11
CA SER A 256 12.19 22.32 2.17
C SER A 256 11.51 22.11 3.51
N ILE A 257 11.63 20.91 4.11
CA ILE A 257 11.03 20.64 5.41
C ILE A 257 11.71 21.42 6.54
N GLN A 258 13.00 21.67 6.41
CA GLN A 258 13.77 22.53 7.35
C GLN A 258 13.35 24.00 7.24
N ARG A 259 13.05 24.51 6.04
CA ARG A 259 12.63 25.91 5.82
C ARG A 259 11.17 26.15 6.16
N GLY A 260 10.29 25.21 5.86
CA GLY A 260 8.85 25.34 6.06
C GLY A 260 8.38 25.23 7.51
N ALA A 261 9.29 24.94 8.43
CA ALA A 261 9.03 24.89 9.88
C ALA A 261 9.42 26.18 10.61
N LYS A 262 9.91 27.19 9.90
CA LYS A 262 10.11 28.58 10.36
C LYS A 262 8.91 29.41 9.94
#